data_0419152e7a7738308b454ac612d05a25
#
_entry.id   0419152e7a7738308b454ac612d05a25
#
_cell.length_a   1.000
_cell.length_b   1.000
_cell.length_c   1.000
_cell.angle_alpha   90.00
_cell.angle_beta   90.00
_cell.angle_gamma   90.00
#
_symmetry.space_group_name_H-M   'P 1'
#
loop_
_entity.id
_entity.type
_entity.pdbx_description
1 polymer ?
#
loop_
_entity_poly.entity_id
_entity_poly.type
_entity_poly.pdbx_seq_one_letter_code
_entity_poly.pdbx_strand_id
1 'polypeptide(L)'
;TFMLSHWHREKGTFTLAETIRLLTSAQARILGFADRGVLAVGKRADVNVIDVDKVIEGQPTLIRDFPNDTPRLTQKAQGYLATICNGSVIVENGELTGHRAGRVLRNQPNASAA
;
A
#
# COMPACT_ATOMS: atom_id res chain seq x y z
N THR A 1 -0.41 -5.49 5.29
CA THR A 1 -1.23 -5.48 6.54
C THR A 1 -0.58 -6.37 7.60
N PHE A 2 -0.29 -7.64 7.30
CA PHE A 2 0.27 -8.63 8.25
C PHE A 2 1.56 -8.16 8.97
N MET A 3 2.41 -7.39 8.32
CA MET A 3 3.58 -6.77 8.97
C MET A 3 3.20 -5.82 10.11
N LEU A 4 2.09 -5.08 9.94
CA LEU A 4 1.58 -4.13 10.95
C LEU A 4 0.82 -4.84 12.06
N SER A 5 -0.08 -5.77 11.73
CA SER A 5 -0.89 -6.49 12.70
C SER A 5 -0.06 -7.48 13.50
N HIS A 6 0.62 -8.40 12.84
CA HIS A 6 1.30 -9.52 13.47
C HIS A 6 2.72 -9.16 13.94
N TRP A 7 3.61 -8.77 13.02
CA TRP A 7 5.03 -8.62 13.37
C TRP A 7 5.32 -7.38 14.22
N HIS A 8 4.59 -6.27 13.99
CA HIS A 8 4.74 -5.08 14.82
C HIS A 8 3.87 -5.19 16.08
N ARG A 9 2.53 -5.25 15.94
CA ARG A 9 1.61 -5.11 17.08
C ARG A 9 1.59 -6.33 18.01
N GLU A 10 1.47 -7.55 17.48
CA GLU A 10 1.35 -8.75 18.32
C GLU A 10 2.68 -9.28 18.81
N LYS A 11 3.69 -9.35 17.95
CA LYS A 11 5.00 -9.92 18.27
C LYS A 11 6.01 -8.90 18.78
N GLY A 12 5.84 -7.62 18.46
CA GLY A 12 6.82 -6.59 18.82
C GLY A 12 8.21 -6.79 18.21
N THR A 13 8.30 -7.60 17.12
CA THR A 13 9.59 -7.91 16.47
C THR A 13 10.20 -6.68 15.81
N PHE A 14 9.35 -5.82 15.24
CA PHE A 14 9.75 -4.57 14.62
C PHE A 14 9.03 -3.39 15.26
N THR A 15 9.72 -2.28 15.41
CA THR A 15 9.07 -1.01 15.75
C THR A 15 8.15 -0.57 14.61
N LEU A 16 7.19 0.32 14.89
CA LEU A 16 6.33 0.89 13.84
C LEU A 16 7.15 1.57 12.74
N ALA A 17 8.15 2.35 13.14
CA ALA A 17 9.02 3.05 12.18
C ALA A 17 9.77 2.09 11.25
N GLU A 18 10.31 1.00 11.79
CA GLU A 18 10.97 -0.05 10.99
C GLU A 18 9.99 -0.73 10.05
N THR A 19 8.80 -1.09 10.54
CA THR A 19 7.74 -1.71 9.73
C THR A 19 7.35 -0.81 8.56
N ILE A 20 7.07 0.46 8.81
CA ILE A 20 6.74 1.43 7.76
C ILE A 20 7.90 1.58 6.78
N ARG A 21 9.12 1.74 7.25
CA ARG A 21 10.31 1.82 6.39
C ARG A 21 10.45 0.61 5.47
N LEU A 22 10.28 -0.59 6.00
CA LEU A 22 10.36 -1.83 5.24
C LEU A 22 9.27 -1.93 4.17
N LEU A 23 8.06 -1.44 4.45
CA LEU A 23 6.93 -1.47 3.53
C LEU A 23 6.92 -0.33 2.50
N THR A 24 7.73 0.70 2.68
CA THR A 24 7.70 1.93 1.85
C THR A 24 9.07 2.27 1.26
N SER A 25 9.90 3.02 1.96
CA SER A 25 11.16 3.56 1.42
C SER A 25 12.19 2.49 1.05
N ALA A 26 12.22 1.38 1.77
CA ALA A 26 13.11 0.26 1.44
C ALA A 26 12.70 -0.38 0.10
N GLN A 27 11.41 -0.62 -0.12
CA GLN A 27 10.90 -1.19 -1.37
C GLN A 27 11.07 -0.22 -2.54
N ALA A 28 10.75 1.06 -2.34
CA ALA A 28 10.94 2.09 -3.37
C ALA A 28 12.39 2.16 -3.83
N ARG A 29 13.35 2.07 -2.91
CA ARG A 29 14.79 2.05 -3.23
C ARG A 29 15.19 0.81 -4.03
N ILE A 30 14.70 -0.38 -3.64
CA ILE A 30 15.00 -1.63 -4.36
C ILE A 30 14.46 -1.58 -5.79
N LEU A 31 13.26 -1.02 -5.96
CA LEU A 31 12.60 -0.88 -7.26
C LEU A 31 13.10 0.32 -8.09
N GLY A 32 14.01 1.14 -7.54
CA GLY A 32 14.54 2.31 -8.23
C GLY A 32 13.56 3.49 -8.32
N PHE A 33 12.54 3.56 -7.47
CA PHE A 33 11.58 4.68 -7.46
C PHE A 33 12.13 5.84 -6.63
N ALA A 34 12.50 6.94 -7.30
CA ALA A 34 13.05 8.11 -6.64
C ALA A 34 11.98 9.08 -6.10
N ASP A 35 10.75 9.00 -6.61
CA ASP A 35 9.69 9.99 -6.37
C ASP A 35 8.67 9.57 -5.29
N ARG A 36 8.82 8.41 -4.66
CA ARG A 36 7.87 7.84 -3.68
C ARG A 36 8.55 7.05 -2.57
N GLY A 37 7.75 6.53 -1.61
CA GLY A 37 8.22 5.75 -0.46
C GLY A 37 8.60 6.58 0.75
N VAL A 38 8.57 7.91 0.65
CA VAL A 38 8.74 8.86 1.76
C VAL A 38 7.78 10.03 1.61
N LEU A 39 7.34 10.59 2.74
CA LEU A 39 6.56 11.83 2.76
C LEU A 39 7.55 13.01 2.80
N ALA A 40 7.73 13.69 1.67
CA ALA A 40 8.58 14.85 1.55
C ALA A 40 8.09 15.78 0.43
N VAL A 41 8.42 17.07 0.53
CA VAL A 41 8.12 18.05 -0.50
C VAL A 41 8.74 17.61 -1.84
N GLY A 42 8.00 17.69 -2.92
CA GLY A 42 8.42 17.28 -4.26
C GLY A 42 8.27 15.78 -4.56
N LYS A 43 7.84 14.97 -3.59
CA LYS A 43 7.51 13.55 -3.81
C LYS A 43 6.03 13.36 -4.16
N ARG A 44 5.72 12.20 -4.73
CA ARG A 44 4.34 11.81 -5.04
C ARG A 44 3.54 11.66 -3.76
N ALA A 45 2.33 12.18 -3.79
CA ALA A 45 1.36 12.03 -2.68
C ALA A 45 0.64 10.67 -2.79
N ASP A 46 1.39 9.58 -2.64
CA ASP A 46 0.88 8.21 -2.51
C ASP A 46 0.92 7.85 -1.02
N VAL A 47 -0.22 7.92 -0.34
CA VAL A 47 -0.31 7.89 1.13
C VAL A 47 -1.42 6.97 1.58
N ASN A 48 -1.15 6.15 2.60
CA ASN A 48 -2.18 5.46 3.36
C ASN A 48 -2.37 6.14 4.72
N VAL A 49 -3.62 6.41 5.07
CA VAL A 49 -4.03 6.82 6.43
C VAL A 49 -4.52 5.57 7.13
N ILE A 50 -3.82 5.16 8.18
CA ILE A 50 -4.10 3.91 8.90
C ILE A 50 -4.35 4.15 10.39
N ASP A 51 -5.28 3.38 10.96
CA ASP A 51 -5.42 3.20 12.40
C ASP A 51 -4.53 2.02 12.81
N VAL A 52 -3.38 2.32 13.41
CA VAL A 52 -2.36 1.30 13.74
C VAL A 52 -2.89 0.27 14.75
N ASP A 53 -3.79 0.69 15.63
CA ASP A 53 -4.36 -0.19 16.65
C ASP A 53 -5.42 -1.15 16.06
N LYS A 54 -6.05 -0.76 14.95
CA LYS A 54 -7.13 -1.53 14.31
C LYS A 54 -6.73 -2.20 13.00
N VAL A 55 -5.56 -1.89 12.45
CA VAL A 55 -5.14 -2.49 11.18
C VAL A 55 -4.99 -4.00 11.34
N ILE A 56 -5.77 -4.75 10.55
CA ILE A 56 -5.78 -6.21 10.55
C ILE A 56 -6.23 -6.74 9.18
N GLU A 57 -5.69 -7.87 8.78
CA GLU A 57 -6.17 -8.61 7.63
C GLU A 57 -7.46 -9.36 7.95
N GLY A 58 -8.41 -9.33 7.02
CA GLY A 58 -9.63 -10.14 7.09
C GLY A 58 -9.37 -11.60 6.71
N GLN A 59 -10.39 -12.44 6.82
CA GLN A 59 -10.33 -13.81 6.32
C GLN A 59 -10.42 -13.81 4.79
N PRO A 60 -9.64 -14.67 4.10
CA PRO A 60 -9.80 -14.86 2.67
C PRO A 60 -11.21 -15.36 2.33
N THR A 61 -11.79 -14.80 1.30
CA THR A 61 -13.11 -15.20 0.78
C THR A 61 -13.02 -15.57 -0.69
N LEU A 62 -13.80 -16.57 -1.09
CA LEU A 62 -13.91 -16.97 -2.48
C LEU A 62 -14.90 -16.05 -3.19
N ILE A 63 -14.48 -15.43 -4.27
CA ILE A 63 -15.35 -14.65 -5.16
C ILE A 63 -15.25 -15.17 -6.59
N ARG A 64 -16.27 -14.87 -7.42
CA ARG A 64 -16.38 -15.30 -8.81
C ARG A 64 -16.63 -14.07 -9.68
N ASP A 65 -15.57 -13.34 -10.01
CA ASP A 65 -15.62 -12.11 -10.79
C ASP A 65 -14.70 -12.13 -12.03
N PHE A 66 -14.10 -13.28 -12.31
CA PHE A 66 -13.35 -13.50 -13.54
C PHE A 66 -14.26 -14.03 -14.67
N PRO A 67 -13.83 -13.90 -15.94
CA PRO A 67 -14.54 -14.49 -17.06
C PRO A 67 -14.84 -15.99 -16.82
N ASN A 68 -15.98 -16.46 -17.31
CA ASN A 68 -16.48 -17.83 -17.14
C ASN A 68 -16.71 -18.23 -15.66
N ASP A 69 -17.08 -17.27 -14.82
CA ASP A 69 -17.34 -17.51 -13.39
C ASP A 69 -16.16 -18.18 -12.64
N THR A 70 -14.95 -17.93 -13.13
CA THR A 70 -13.73 -18.53 -12.55
C THR A 70 -13.51 -17.99 -11.14
N PRO A 71 -13.37 -18.87 -10.14
CA PRO A 71 -13.20 -18.46 -8.76
C PRO A 71 -11.78 -17.92 -8.50
N ARG A 72 -11.70 -16.94 -7.61
CA ARG A 72 -10.44 -16.50 -6.99
C ARG A 72 -10.62 -16.15 -5.52
N LEU A 73 -9.54 -16.20 -4.77
CA LEU A 73 -9.54 -15.70 -3.40
C LEU A 73 -9.31 -14.20 -3.38
N THR A 74 -10.06 -13.51 -2.54
CA THR A 74 -9.82 -12.12 -2.17
C THR A 74 -9.69 -12.01 -0.66
N GLN A 75 -8.92 -11.03 -0.19
CA GLN A 75 -8.74 -10.76 1.23
C GLN A 75 -8.80 -9.25 1.44
N LYS A 76 -9.78 -8.80 2.20
CA LYS A 76 -9.90 -7.40 2.61
C LYS A 76 -9.07 -7.15 3.87
N ALA A 77 -8.75 -5.89 4.12
CA ALA A 77 -8.13 -5.44 5.35
C ALA A 77 -9.02 -4.40 6.03
N GLN A 78 -8.88 -4.27 7.35
CA GLN A 78 -9.50 -3.23 8.17
C GLN A 78 -8.42 -2.28 8.69
N GLY A 79 -8.84 -1.10 9.19
CA GLY A 79 -7.94 -0.11 9.76
C GLY A 79 -7.28 0.82 8.74
N TYR A 80 -7.59 0.69 7.46
CA TYR A 80 -7.23 1.67 6.43
C TYR A 80 -8.36 2.68 6.30
N LEU A 81 -8.12 3.93 6.76
CA LEU A 81 -9.11 5.01 6.73
C LEU A 81 -9.18 5.64 5.34
N ALA A 82 -8.02 5.86 4.71
CA ALA A 82 -7.94 6.36 3.35
C ALA A 82 -6.70 5.84 2.63
N THR A 83 -6.84 5.62 1.32
CA THR A 83 -5.72 5.42 0.40
C THR A 83 -5.73 6.54 -0.63
N ILE A 84 -4.64 7.26 -0.69
CA ILE A 84 -4.43 8.41 -1.56
C ILE A 84 -3.41 8.01 -2.63
N CYS A 85 -3.74 8.26 -3.88
CA CYS A 85 -2.84 8.04 -5.01
C CYS A 85 -2.68 9.36 -5.77
N ASN A 86 -1.45 9.83 -5.89
CA ASN A 86 -1.11 11.08 -6.56
C ASN A 86 -1.98 12.26 -6.09
N GLY A 87 -2.27 12.34 -4.78
CA GLY A 87 -3.07 13.39 -4.16
C GLY A 87 -4.59 13.19 -4.21
N SER A 88 -5.10 12.17 -4.89
CA SER A 88 -6.54 11.87 -4.95
C SER A 88 -6.88 10.69 -4.04
N VAL A 89 -7.92 10.81 -3.23
CA VAL A 89 -8.44 9.70 -2.42
C VAL A 89 -9.09 8.68 -3.35
N ILE A 90 -8.55 7.47 -3.43
CA ILE A 90 -9.04 6.38 -4.28
C ILE A 90 -9.82 5.33 -3.50
N VAL A 91 -9.55 5.20 -2.20
CA VAL A 91 -10.29 4.35 -1.27
C VAL A 91 -10.54 5.14 0.01
N GLU A 92 -11.73 5.06 0.55
CA GLU A 92 -12.11 5.65 1.83
C GLU A 92 -12.91 4.64 2.64
N ASN A 93 -12.49 4.39 3.88
CA ASN A 93 -13.11 3.41 4.79
C ASN A 93 -13.35 2.01 4.13
N GLY A 94 -12.42 1.58 3.27
CA GLY A 94 -12.48 0.29 2.59
C GLY A 94 -13.30 0.27 1.29
N GLU A 95 -13.92 1.39 0.90
CA GLU A 95 -14.72 1.49 -0.31
C GLU A 95 -14.04 2.36 -1.38
N LEU A 96 -14.20 1.98 -2.65
CA LEU A 96 -13.65 2.73 -3.79
C LEU A 96 -14.42 4.04 -3.99
N THR A 97 -13.70 5.15 -4.11
CA THR A 97 -14.30 6.48 -4.38
C THR A 97 -14.66 6.72 -5.85
N GLY A 98 -14.22 5.85 -6.75
CA GLY A 98 -14.37 6.03 -8.19
C GLY A 98 -13.23 6.81 -8.86
N HIS A 99 -12.37 7.50 -8.11
CA HIS A 99 -11.20 8.17 -8.67
C HIS A 99 -10.16 7.17 -9.16
N ARG A 100 -9.60 7.42 -10.35
CA ARG A 100 -8.58 6.56 -10.99
C ARG A 100 -7.30 7.36 -11.27
N ALA A 101 -6.62 7.78 -10.20
CA ALA A 101 -5.41 8.61 -10.28
C ALA A 101 -4.12 7.81 -10.51
N GLY A 102 -4.20 6.46 -10.48
CA GLY A 102 -3.05 5.57 -10.67
C GLY A 102 -2.53 5.56 -12.10
N ARG A 103 -1.24 5.31 -12.24
CA ARG A 103 -0.55 5.13 -13.54
C ARG A 103 0.35 3.91 -13.47
N VAL A 104 0.53 3.24 -14.61
CA VAL A 104 1.54 2.17 -14.73
C VAL A 104 2.92 2.79 -14.55
N LEU A 105 3.67 2.30 -13.59
CA LEU A 105 5.04 2.71 -13.35
C LEU A 105 5.98 1.81 -14.17
N ARG A 106 6.91 2.43 -14.85
CA ARG A 106 8.01 1.74 -15.52
C ARG A 106 9.31 2.21 -14.89
N ASN A 107 10.21 1.28 -14.60
CA ASN A 107 11.55 1.64 -14.16
C ASN A 107 12.21 2.41 -15.31
N GLN A 108 12.60 3.64 -15.04
CA GLN A 108 13.46 4.39 -15.96
C GLN A 108 14.88 4.07 -15.54
N PRO A 109 15.73 3.49 -16.40
CA PRO A 109 17.15 3.40 -16.11
C PRO A 109 17.64 4.82 -15.82
N ASN A 110 18.36 4.98 -14.72
CA ASN A 110 18.92 6.27 -14.31
C ASN A 110 19.59 6.95 -15.50
N ALA A 111 19.09 8.11 -15.90
CA ALA A 111 19.69 8.98 -16.89
C ALA A 111 20.93 9.73 -16.30
N SER A 112 21.72 9.06 -15.44
CA SER A 112 22.92 9.61 -14.83
C SER A 112 24.02 8.56 -14.75
N ALA A 113 24.47 8.14 -15.93
CA ALA A 113 25.79 7.57 -16.12
C ALA A 113 26.26 8.01 -17.52
N ALA A 114 26.51 9.29 -17.64
CA ALA A 114 27.31 9.89 -18.72
C ALA A 114 28.14 11.00 -18.11
#